data_ea3a2d1fb4ca6fc583a9f9f04ca17c30
#
_entry.id   ea3a2d1fb4ca6fc583a9f9f04ca17c30
#
_cell.length_a   1.000
_cell.length_b   1.000
_cell.length_c   1.000
_cell.angle_alpha   90.00
_cell.angle_beta   90.00
_cell.angle_gamma   90.00
#
_symmetry.space_group_name_H-M   'P 1'
#
loop_
_entity.id
_entity.type
_entity.pdbx_description
1 polymer ?
#
loop_
_entity_poly.entity_id
_entity_poly.type
_entity_poly.pdbx_seq_one_letter_code
_entity_poly.pdbx_strand_id
1 'polypeptide(L)'
;IGGTSQGTVTDIDGRYSLQVTPGDLVSFTFVGMADKVVKVQAGKKVVNVKMETNATALADVVVTGYQTLSKERATGSYSVISEKSTKGKLETDVLSRIEGLVAGINKTSSNSNDVVIRGITTYMGNTKPLYVVDGMPYEGDLASINPTDVQNITVLKDAAASSIYGARAANGVIVITTKRGQEGKTKVSYNGSIKLSPKPDFDYLNLMSSS
;
A
#
# COMPACT_ATOMS: atom_id res chain seq x y z
N ILE A 1 25.73 -5.50 21.02
CA ILE A 1 27.03 -4.82 21.18
C ILE A 1 27.77 -5.02 19.87
N GLY A 2 28.17 -3.93 19.21
CA GLY A 2 28.91 -4.04 17.96
C GLY A 2 30.22 -4.80 18.14
N GLY A 3 30.27 -6.04 17.64
CA GLY A 3 31.48 -6.89 17.66
C GLY A 3 31.53 -7.98 18.73
N THR A 4 30.55 -8.09 19.62
CA THR A 4 30.44 -9.19 20.60
C THR A 4 29.09 -9.84 20.54
N SER A 5 29.00 -11.17 20.68
CA SER A 5 27.78 -11.93 20.65
C SER A 5 26.98 -11.93 21.98
N GLN A 6 27.13 -10.89 22.81
CA GLN A 6 26.37 -10.76 24.03
C GLN A 6 25.01 -10.11 23.76
N GLY A 7 23.93 -10.78 24.07
CA GLY A 7 22.56 -10.32 23.96
C GLY A 7 21.72 -10.77 25.12
N THR A 8 20.62 -10.07 25.37
CA THR A 8 19.59 -10.44 26.35
C THR A 8 18.22 -10.17 25.74
N VAL A 9 17.21 -10.82 26.28
CA VAL A 9 15.80 -10.61 25.90
C VAL A 9 15.11 -9.88 27.05
N THR A 10 14.17 -9.00 26.72
CA THR A 10 13.33 -8.32 27.71
C THR A 10 12.32 -9.27 28.32
N ASP A 11 12.00 -9.05 29.59
CA ASP A 11 10.89 -9.73 30.26
C ASP A 11 9.51 -9.16 29.81
N ILE A 12 8.42 -9.69 30.39
CA ILE A 12 7.05 -9.26 30.08
C ILE A 12 6.78 -7.79 30.43
N ASP A 13 7.54 -7.24 31.40
CA ASP A 13 7.45 -5.84 31.83
C ASP A 13 8.37 -4.93 31.00
N GLY A 14 9.10 -5.48 30.03
CA GLY A 14 10.06 -4.73 29.19
C GLY A 14 11.37 -4.44 29.89
N ARG A 15 11.69 -5.14 30.99
CA ARG A 15 12.96 -4.96 31.71
C ARG A 15 14.01 -5.87 31.13
N TYR A 16 15.25 -5.39 31.11
CA TYR A 16 16.41 -6.13 30.64
C TYR A 16 17.62 -5.88 31.54
N SER A 17 18.56 -6.83 31.56
CA SER A 17 19.83 -6.69 32.24
C SER A 17 20.95 -7.17 31.30
N LEU A 18 21.93 -6.31 31.08
CA LEU A 18 23.05 -6.61 30.22
C LEU A 18 24.33 -6.01 30.82
N GLN A 19 25.39 -6.82 30.87
CA GLN A 19 26.70 -6.33 31.30
C GLN A 19 27.42 -5.70 30.09
N VAL A 20 27.72 -4.42 30.20
CA VAL A 20 28.31 -3.62 29.12
C VAL A 20 29.40 -2.68 29.66
N THR A 21 30.33 -2.35 28.83
CA THR A 21 31.41 -1.40 29.16
C THR A 21 30.99 0.01 28.75
N PRO A 22 31.33 1.05 29.50
CA PRO A 22 31.12 2.42 29.07
C PRO A 22 31.71 2.69 27.68
N GLY A 23 30.89 3.17 26.76
CA GLY A 23 31.29 3.41 25.37
C GLY A 23 30.73 2.39 24.37
N ASP A 24 30.23 1.25 24.84
CA ASP A 24 29.66 0.23 23.96
C ASP A 24 28.36 0.73 23.31
N LEU A 25 28.06 0.19 22.12
CA LEU A 25 26.83 0.43 21.39
C LEU A 25 25.89 -0.76 21.63
N VAL A 26 24.73 -0.51 22.22
CA VAL A 26 23.68 -1.50 22.43
C VAL A 26 22.58 -1.26 21.40
N SER A 27 22.30 -2.28 20.60
CA SER A 27 21.22 -2.27 19.62
C SER A 27 19.99 -2.93 20.21
N PHE A 28 18.87 -2.25 20.12
CA PHE A 28 17.54 -2.74 20.50
C PHE A 28 16.75 -3.05 19.23
N THR A 29 16.33 -4.29 19.09
CA THR A 29 15.56 -4.76 17.94
C THR A 29 14.28 -5.42 18.40
N PHE A 30 13.18 -5.12 17.74
CA PHE A 30 11.88 -5.76 17.98
C PHE A 30 11.10 -5.85 16.69
N VAL A 31 10.35 -6.93 16.51
CA VAL A 31 9.57 -7.15 15.29
C VAL A 31 8.54 -6.03 15.10
N GLY A 32 8.61 -5.33 13.96
CA GLY A 32 7.71 -4.22 13.64
C GLY A 32 8.11 -2.86 14.20
N MET A 33 9.26 -2.76 14.86
CA MET A 33 9.81 -1.48 15.35
C MET A 33 11.15 -1.15 14.68
N ALA A 34 11.47 0.13 14.62
CA ALA A 34 12.74 0.59 14.10
C ALA A 34 13.87 0.25 15.09
N ASP A 35 14.96 -0.31 14.56
CA ASP A 35 16.14 -0.61 15.36
C ASP A 35 16.71 0.67 15.97
N LYS A 36 17.00 0.63 17.26
CA LYS A 36 17.54 1.77 17.97
C LYS A 36 18.88 1.42 18.60
N VAL A 37 19.91 2.16 18.25
CA VAL A 37 21.25 1.99 18.79
C VAL A 37 21.50 3.09 19.82
N VAL A 38 21.90 2.68 21.03
CA VAL A 38 22.19 3.59 22.13
C VAL A 38 23.63 3.36 22.61
N LYS A 39 24.39 4.46 22.73
CA LYS A 39 25.75 4.41 23.30
C LYS A 39 25.67 4.46 24.82
N VAL A 40 26.28 3.49 25.47
CA VAL A 40 26.34 3.41 26.93
C VAL A 40 27.23 4.51 27.51
N GLN A 41 26.67 5.34 28.38
CA GLN A 41 27.40 6.41 29.05
C GLN A 41 27.94 5.93 30.39
N ALA A 42 29.15 6.37 30.74
CA ALA A 42 29.73 6.09 32.05
C ALA A 42 28.86 6.64 33.19
N GLY A 43 28.62 5.81 34.21
CA GLY A 43 27.84 6.20 35.40
C GLY A 43 26.32 6.01 35.28
N LYS A 44 25.75 5.73 34.12
CA LYS A 44 24.32 5.40 33.97
C LYS A 44 24.12 3.89 34.17
N LYS A 45 23.43 3.51 35.24
CA LYS A 45 23.04 2.11 35.54
C LYS A 45 21.71 1.73 34.88
N VAL A 46 20.86 2.67 34.52
CA VAL A 46 19.54 2.43 33.92
C VAL A 46 19.43 3.24 32.62
N VAL A 47 19.05 2.56 31.55
CA VAL A 47 18.83 3.16 30.25
C VAL A 47 17.43 2.78 29.78
N ASN A 48 16.50 3.73 29.78
CA ASN A 48 15.16 3.53 29.24
C ASN A 48 15.18 3.88 27.75
N VAL A 49 14.70 2.96 26.92
CA VAL A 49 14.65 3.11 25.47
C VAL A 49 13.21 3.04 25.01
N LYS A 50 12.76 4.09 24.36
CA LYS A 50 11.47 4.09 23.67
C LYS A 50 11.72 3.77 22.21
N MET A 51 11.17 2.66 21.74
CA MET A 51 11.22 2.26 20.35
C MET A 51 10.06 2.90 19.57
N GLU A 52 10.30 3.19 18.32
CA GLU A 52 9.31 3.75 17.41
C GLU A 52 8.86 2.67 16.43
N THR A 53 7.57 2.65 16.10
CA THR A 53 7.04 1.73 15.09
C THR A 53 7.73 1.97 13.76
N ASN A 54 8.28 0.92 13.18
CA ASN A 54 8.87 1.01 11.85
C ASN A 54 7.75 1.07 10.81
N ALA A 55 7.28 2.28 10.50
CA ALA A 55 6.29 2.50 9.45
C ALA A 55 6.78 2.06 8.06
N THR A 56 8.09 1.87 7.90
CA THR A 56 8.70 1.39 6.65
C THR A 56 8.54 -0.13 6.49
N ALA A 57 8.44 -0.88 7.59
CA ALA A 57 8.19 -2.33 7.54
C ALA A 57 6.79 -2.68 7.02
N LEU A 58 5.85 -1.74 7.07
CA LEU A 58 4.51 -1.91 6.49
C LEU A 58 4.49 -1.72 4.96
N ALA A 59 5.55 -1.17 4.36
CA ALA A 59 5.64 -0.98 2.91
C ALA A 59 5.90 -2.29 2.13
N ASP A 60 6.38 -3.32 2.81
CA ASP A 60 6.71 -4.62 2.19
C ASP A 60 5.69 -5.72 2.48
N VAL A 61 4.50 -5.36 2.96
CA VAL A 61 3.42 -6.29 3.24
C VAL A 61 2.42 -6.30 2.09
N VAL A 62 2.17 -7.48 1.55
CA VAL A 62 1.14 -7.71 0.54
C VAL A 62 -0.15 -8.13 1.24
N VAL A 63 -1.19 -7.34 1.07
CA VAL A 63 -2.53 -7.68 1.56
C VAL A 63 -3.24 -8.47 0.49
N THR A 64 -3.45 -9.76 0.73
CA THR A 64 -4.19 -10.65 -0.18
C THR A 64 -5.69 -10.71 0.15
N GLY A 65 -6.20 -9.74 0.90
CA GLY A 65 -7.60 -9.62 1.29
C GLY A 65 -7.94 -10.28 2.62
N TYR A 66 -7.45 -11.50 2.88
CA TYR A 66 -7.65 -12.22 4.14
C TYR A 66 -6.40 -12.31 5.00
N GLN A 67 -5.23 -12.16 4.40
CA GLN A 67 -3.95 -12.29 5.08
C GLN A 67 -3.00 -11.18 4.65
N THR A 68 -2.20 -10.73 5.60
CA THR A 68 -1.05 -9.90 5.35
C THR A 68 0.17 -10.79 5.22
N LEU A 69 0.72 -10.91 4.03
CA LEU A 69 1.93 -11.69 3.77
C LEU A 69 3.12 -10.75 3.57
N SER A 70 4.28 -11.13 4.08
CA SER A 70 5.50 -10.44 3.70
C SER A 70 5.76 -10.63 2.20
N LYS A 71 6.30 -9.63 1.54
CA LYS A 71 6.62 -9.64 0.11
C LYS A 71 7.44 -10.87 -0.30
N GLU A 72 8.32 -11.33 0.57
CA GLU A 72 9.18 -12.48 0.36
C GLU A 72 8.41 -13.82 0.36
N ARG A 73 7.27 -13.89 1.04
CA ARG A 73 6.41 -15.10 1.12
C ARG A 73 5.29 -15.10 0.10
N ALA A 74 5.02 -13.98 -0.53
CA ALA A 74 4.01 -13.88 -1.56
C ALA A 74 4.56 -14.45 -2.85
N THR A 75 4.26 -15.71 -3.13
CA THR A 75 4.55 -16.34 -4.42
C THR A 75 3.47 -15.95 -5.42
N GLY A 76 3.87 -15.37 -6.56
CA GLY A 76 2.94 -14.95 -7.60
C GLY A 76 3.22 -13.55 -8.12
N SER A 77 2.59 -13.20 -9.24
CA SER A 77 2.71 -11.86 -9.83
C SER A 77 1.69 -10.90 -9.23
N TYR A 78 2.17 -10.02 -8.37
CA TYR A 78 1.34 -8.98 -7.74
C TYR A 78 2.04 -7.61 -7.82
N SER A 79 1.27 -6.57 -7.66
CA SER A 79 1.77 -5.20 -7.55
C SER A 79 1.07 -4.50 -6.38
N VAL A 80 1.85 -3.89 -5.50
CA VAL A 80 1.32 -3.12 -4.37
C VAL A 80 1.56 -1.63 -4.62
N ILE A 81 0.51 -0.85 -4.49
CA ILE A 81 0.52 0.59 -4.65
C ILE A 81 0.18 1.18 -3.29
N SER A 82 1.13 1.87 -2.69
CA SER A 82 0.92 2.56 -1.42
C SER A 82 0.33 3.95 -1.64
N GLU A 83 -0.26 4.52 -0.58
CA GLU A 83 -0.72 5.91 -0.57
C GLU A 83 0.35 6.89 -1.04
N LYS A 84 1.63 6.64 -0.70
CA LYS A 84 2.75 7.51 -1.09
C LYS A 84 2.91 7.59 -2.61
N SER A 85 2.68 6.50 -3.32
CA SER A 85 2.79 6.44 -4.78
C SER A 85 1.65 7.15 -5.50
N THR A 86 0.51 7.34 -4.83
CA THR A 86 -0.66 8.02 -5.38
C THR A 86 -0.77 9.48 -4.94
N LYS A 87 0.06 9.91 -3.96
CA LYS A 87 0.12 11.32 -3.55
C LYS A 87 0.52 12.21 -4.72
N GLY A 88 -0.29 13.22 -4.98
CA GLY A 88 -0.07 14.18 -6.09
C GLY A 88 -0.86 13.88 -7.36
N LYS A 89 -1.48 12.71 -7.49
CA LYS A 89 -2.47 12.47 -8.53
C LYS A 89 -3.83 13.00 -8.08
N LEU A 90 -4.35 13.98 -8.82
CA LEU A 90 -5.65 14.64 -8.54
C LEU A 90 -6.84 13.89 -9.15
N GLU A 91 -6.68 12.62 -9.44
CA GLU A 91 -7.75 11.80 -9.99
C GLU A 91 -8.85 11.56 -8.94
N THR A 92 -10.09 11.70 -9.38
CA THR A 92 -11.28 11.54 -8.53
C THR A 92 -11.69 10.08 -8.35
N ASP A 93 -11.11 9.18 -9.13
CA ASP A 93 -11.42 7.76 -9.17
C ASP A 93 -10.22 6.92 -8.73
N VAL A 94 -10.48 5.88 -7.95
CA VAL A 94 -9.46 4.98 -7.38
C VAL A 94 -8.65 4.29 -8.49
N LEU A 95 -9.32 3.80 -9.54
CA LEU A 95 -8.65 3.08 -10.62
C LEU A 95 -7.82 4.00 -11.51
N SER A 96 -8.28 5.22 -11.75
CA SER A 96 -7.51 6.22 -12.50
C SER A 96 -6.21 6.61 -11.77
N ARG A 97 -6.20 6.57 -10.45
CA ARG A 97 -4.97 6.81 -9.67
C ARG A 97 -3.91 5.73 -9.86
N ILE A 98 -4.31 4.49 -10.11
CA ILE A 98 -3.38 3.38 -10.32
C ILE A 98 -2.98 3.20 -11.78
N GLU A 99 -3.68 3.83 -12.70
CA GLU A 99 -3.36 3.82 -14.11
C GLU A 99 -1.94 4.36 -14.33
N GLY A 100 -1.15 3.64 -15.12
CA GLY A 100 0.26 3.95 -15.35
C GLY A 100 1.23 3.60 -14.22
N LEU A 101 0.73 3.26 -13.01
CA LEU A 101 1.59 2.81 -11.90
C LEU A 101 1.81 1.30 -11.90
N VAL A 102 0.91 0.54 -12.50
CA VAL A 102 0.96 -0.91 -12.54
C VAL A 102 1.00 -1.39 -13.97
N ALA A 103 2.07 -2.10 -14.32
CA ALA A 103 2.18 -2.73 -15.62
C ALA A 103 1.09 -3.81 -15.81
N GLY A 104 0.44 -3.79 -16.99
CA GLY A 104 -0.59 -4.76 -17.36
C GLY A 104 -2.00 -4.42 -16.87
N ILE A 105 -2.23 -3.22 -16.34
CA ILE A 105 -3.58 -2.67 -16.14
C ILE A 105 -3.88 -1.71 -17.28
N ASN A 106 -4.98 -1.96 -17.97
CA ASN A 106 -5.49 -1.08 -19.03
C ASN A 106 -6.95 -0.72 -18.73
N LYS A 107 -7.28 0.55 -18.85
CA LYS A 107 -8.65 1.05 -18.78
C LYS A 107 -9.26 0.95 -20.17
N THR A 108 -10.35 0.22 -20.31
CA THR A 108 -10.96 -0.06 -21.62
C THR A 108 -12.00 0.98 -21.99
N SER A 109 -12.57 1.68 -21.03
CA SER A 109 -13.62 2.67 -21.22
C SER A 109 -13.41 3.89 -20.32
N SER A 110 -14.12 4.98 -20.63
CA SER A 110 -14.19 6.15 -19.74
C SER A 110 -14.88 5.87 -18.41
N ASN A 111 -15.58 4.73 -18.29
CA ASN A 111 -16.22 4.32 -17.06
C ASN A 111 -15.16 3.81 -16.05
N SER A 112 -15.32 4.19 -14.81
CA SER A 112 -14.37 3.89 -13.73
C SER A 112 -14.16 2.40 -13.46
N ASN A 113 -15.13 1.54 -13.81
CA ASN A 113 -15.10 0.11 -13.49
C ASN A 113 -14.57 -0.79 -14.63
N ASP A 114 -14.26 -0.21 -15.80
CA ASP A 114 -13.85 -1.00 -16.97
C ASP A 114 -12.32 -1.08 -17.08
N VAL A 115 -11.75 -1.91 -16.24
CA VAL A 115 -10.31 -2.21 -16.21
C VAL A 115 -10.08 -3.65 -16.57
N VAL A 116 -9.02 -3.91 -17.34
CA VAL A 116 -8.58 -5.25 -17.73
C VAL A 116 -7.14 -5.47 -17.25
N ILE A 117 -6.89 -6.64 -16.68
CA ILE A 117 -5.56 -7.06 -16.24
C ILE A 117 -4.95 -8.01 -17.29
N ARG A 118 -3.75 -7.69 -17.78
CA ARG A 118 -3.02 -8.46 -18.80
C ARG A 118 -3.72 -8.56 -20.15
N GLY A 119 -4.66 -7.68 -20.45
CA GLY A 119 -5.38 -7.67 -21.73
C GLY A 119 -6.66 -8.50 -21.73
N ILE A 120 -7.31 -8.51 -22.89
CA ILE A 120 -8.58 -9.23 -23.08
C ILE A 120 -8.28 -10.71 -23.24
N THR A 121 -8.73 -11.53 -22.30
CA THR A 121 -8.51 -12.98 -22.26
C THR A 121 -9.62 -13.77 -22.92
N THR A 122 -10.81 -13.19 -23.08
CA THR A 122 -11.97 -13.84 -23.68
C THR A 122 -12.67 -12.91 -24.67
N TYR A 123 -13.23 -13.48 -25.74
CA TYR A 123 -13.97 -12.70 -26.74
C TYR A 123 -15.44 -12.47 -26.33
N MET A 124 -16.07 -13.42 -25.63
CA MET A 124 -17.49 -13.36 -25.25
C MET A 124 -17.74 -13.43 -23.74
N GLY A 125 -16.70 -13.47 -22.91
CA GLY A 125 -16.81 -13.60 -21.46
C GLY A 125 -16.60 -12.26 -20.72
N ASN A 126 -16.86 -12.29 -19.42
CA ASN A 126 -16.53 -11.18 -18.53
C ASN A 126 -15.01 -11.04 -18.42
N THR A 127 -14.48 -9.88 -18.78
CA THR A 127 -13.05 -9.54 -18.70
C THR A 127 -12.70 -8.72 -17.46
N LYS A 128 -13.69 -8.33 -16.67
CA LYS A 128 -13.48 -7.48 -15.49
C LYS A 128 -12.81 -8.28 -14.37
N PRO A 129 -11.84 -7.68 -13.68
CA PRO A 129 -11.25 -8.29 -12.49
C PRO A 129 -12.25 -8.32 -11.33
N LEU A 130 -11.99 -9.16 -10.35
CA LEU A 130 -12.72 -9.14 -9.10
C LEU A 130 -12.21 -7.98 -8.23
N TYR A 131 -13.12 -7.15 -7.74
CA TYR A 131 -12.79 -6.11 -6.76
C TYR A 131 -13.07 -6.64 -5.36
N VAL A 132 -12.14 -6.38 -4.46
CA VAL A 132 -12.22 -6.75 -3.04
C VAL A 132 -11.91 -5.52 -2.22
N VAL A 133 -12.82 -5.12 -1.34
CA VAL A 133 -12.65 -3.98 -0.44
C VAL A 133 -12.61 -4.50 0.99
N ASP A 134 -11.51 -4.23 1.70
CA ASP A 134 -11.28 -4.67 3.09
C ASP A 134 -11.56 -6.17 3.33
N GLY A 135 -11.22 -7.00 2.34
CA GLY A 135 -11.38 -8.45 2.41
C GLY A 135 -12.72 -8.98 1.89
N MET A 136 -13.67 -8.11 1.54
CA MET A 136 -14.99 -8.50 1.04
C MET A 136 -15.10 -8.26 -0.47
N PRO A 137 -15.62 -9.22 -1.25
CA PRO A 137 -15.95 -8.99 -2.65
C PRO A 137 -16.91 -7.81 -2.80
N TYR A 138 -16.57 -6.89 -3.69
CA TYR A 138 -17.33 -5.67 -3.92
C TYR A 138 -17.85 -5.60 -5.35
N GLU A 139 -19.16 -5.49 -5.50
CA GLU A 139 -19.87 -5.42 -6.80
C GLU A 139 -20.44 -4.03 -7.08
N GLY A 140 -20.27 -3.09 -6.14
CA GLY A 140 -20.74 -1.72 -6.28
C GLY A 140 -19.90 -0.88 -7.23
N ASP A 141 -20.29 0.38 -7.37
CA ASP A 141 -19.52 1.34 -8.15
C ASP A 141 -18.27 1.82 -7.38
N LEU A 142 -17.08 1.58 -7.94
CA LEU A 142 -15.83 2.01 -7.36
C LEU A 142 -15.67 3.54 -7.29
N ALA A 143 -16.44 4.29 -8.07
CA ALA A 143 -16.50 5.74 -7.98
C ALA A 143 -17.07 6.22 -6.63
N SER A 144 -17.82 5.35 -5.92
CA SER A 144 -18.31 5.65 -4.57
C SER A 144 -17.24 5.59 -3.49
N ILE A 145 -16.10 4.95 -3.78
CA ILE A 145 -14.97 4.85 -2.84
C ILE A 145 -14.12 6.10 -2.96
N ASN A 146 -14.03 6.85 -1.87
CA ASN A 146 -13.17 8.03 -1.84
C ASN A 146 -11.70 7.60 -1.91
N PRO A 147 -10.95 8.01 -2.95
CA PRO A 147 -9.55 7.64 -3.09
C PRO A 147 -8.64 8.11 -1.96
N THR A 148 -9.06 9.11 -1.17
CA THR A 148 -8.30 9.60 -0.01
C THR A 148 -8.37 8.65 1.18
N ASP A 149 -9.40 7.79 1.23
CA ASP A 149 -9.60 6.81 2.29
C ASP A 149 -8.87 5.50 2.01
N VAL A 150 -8.30 5.37 0.81
CA VAL A 150 -7.52 4.18 0.43
C VAL A 150 -6.12 4.25 1.05
N GLN A 151 -5.74 3.20 1.75
CA GLN A 151 -4.41 3.02 2.33
C GLN A 151 -3.44 2.39 1.33
N ASN A 152 -3.85 1.29 0.72
CA ASN A 152 -3.09 0.61 -0.32
C ASN A 152 -4.01 -0.10 -1.32
N ILE A 153 -3.47 -0.39 -2.50
CA ILE A 153 -4.14 -1.18 -3.52
C ILE A 153 -3.18 -2.29 -3.94
N THR A 154 -3.63 -3.53 -3.82
CA THR A 154 -2.87 -4.70 -4.27
C THR A 154 -3.54 -5.30 -5.49
N VAL A 155 -2.78 -5.44 -6.57
CA VAL A 155 -3.25 -6.07 -7.80
C VAL A 155 -2.65 -7.46 -7.91
N LEU A 156 -3.50 -8.47 -7.83
CA LEU A 156 -3.15 -9.88 -8.01
C LEU A 156 -3.37 -10.26 -9.47
N LYS A 157 -2.28 -10.47 -10.18
CA LYS A 157 -2.32 -10.68 -11.63
C LYS A 157 -2.26 -12.16 -12.01
N ASP A 158 -1.86 -13.03 -11.08
CA ASP A 158 -1.61 -14.43 -11.31
C ASP A 158 -2.73 -15.29 -10.72
N ALA A 159 -3.05 -16.41 -11.39
CA ALA A 159 -4.03 -17.38 -10.92
C ALA A 159 -3.67 -17.96 -9.54
N ALA A 160 -2.39 -18.17 -9.26
CA ALA A 160 -1.92 -18.64 -7.96
C ALA A 160 -2.24 -17.62 -6.83
N ALA A 161 -2.01 -16.33 -7.09
CA ALA A 161 -2.29 -15.26 -6.13
C ALA A 161 -3.79 -15.00 -5.96
N SER A 162 -4.57 -15.24 -7.01
CA SER A 162 -6.01 -15.01 -7.03
C SER A 162 -6.84 -16.24 -6.65
N SER A 163 -6.23 -17.42 -6.51
CA SER A 163 -6.91 -18.70 -6.23
C SER A 163 -7.76 -18.68 -4.94
N ILE A 164 -7.41 -17.84 -3.99
CA ILE A 164 -8.15 -17.65 -2.73
C ILE A 164 -9.60 -17.21 -2.98
N TYR A 165 -9.84 -16.53 -4.11
CA TYR A 165 -11.15 -15.98 -4.48
C TYR A 165 -11.93 -16.87 -5.46
N GLY A 166 -11.38 -18.05 -5.81
CA GLY A 166 -12.02 -19.03 -6.67
C GLY A 166 -12.19 -18.58 -8.12
N ALA A 167 -13.17 -19.16 -8.82
CA ALA A 167 -13.39 -18.93 -10.25
C ALA A 167 -13.69 -17.46 -10.62
N ARG A 168 -14.22 -16.66 -9.69
CA ARG A 168 -14.50 -15.22 -9.91
C ARG A 168 -13.22 -14.40 -10.11
N ALA A 169 -12.08 -14.93 -9.68
CA ALA A 169 -10.78 -14.27 -9.77
C ALA A 169 -9.99 -14.64 -11.04
N ALA A 170 -10.59 -15.34 -11.99
CA ALA A 170 -9.93 -15.78 -13.23
C ALA A 170 -9.27 -14.65 -14.03
N ASN A 171 -9.85 -13.44 -13.99
CA ASN A 171 -9.34 -12.25 -14.65
C ASN A 171 -8.43 -11.38 -13.76
N GLY A 172 -8.00 -11.92 -12.61
CA GLY A 172 -7.23 -11.21 -11.59
C GLY A 172 -8.11 -10.57 -10.52
N VAL A 173 -7.46 -10.06 -9.48
CA VAL A 173 -8.12 -9.43 -8.33
C VAL A 173 -7.46 -8.09 -8.02
N ILE A 174 -8.27 -7.08 -7.76
CA ILE A 174 -7.84 -5.78 -7.26
C ILE A 174 -8.34 -5.67 -5.82
N VAL A 175 -7.41 -5.73 -4.87
CA VAL A 175 -7.69 -5.61 -3.44
C VAL A 175 -7.44 -4.17 -3.01
N ILE A 176 -8.46 -3.52 -2.51
CA ILE A 176 -8.44 -2.16 -1.99
C ILE A 176 -8.52 -2.25 -0.47
N THR A 177 -7.52 -1.71 0.21
CA THR A 177 -7.51 -1.64 1.67
C THR A 177 -7.73 -0.20 2.09
N THR A 178 -8.73 0.04 2.92
CA THR A 178 -9.05 1.38 3.42
C THR A 178 -8.26 1.70 4.69
N LYS A 179 -8.17 2.98 5.00
CA LYS A 179 -7.54 3.48 6.22
C LYS A 179 -8.39 3.13 7.42
N ARG A 180 -7.76 2.54 8.42
CA ARG A 180 -8.41 2.25 9.70
C ARG A 180 -8.11 3.36 10.71
N GLY A 181 -9.04 3.59 11.62
CA GLY A 181 -8.82 4.47 12.76
C GLY A 181 -7.62 4.00 13.58
N GLN A 182 -6.80 4.93 14.01
CA GLN A 182 -5.67 4.69 14.90
C GLN A 182 -5.95 5.33 16.25
N GLU A 183 -5.61 4.63 17.32
CA GLU A 183 -5.65 5.19 18.66
C GLU A 183 -4.67 6.37 18.76
N GLY A 184 -5.09 7.47 19.35
CA GLY A 184 -4.24 8.64 19.54
C GLY A 184 -5.00 9.95 19.49
N LYS A 185 -4.27 11.05 19.30
CA LYS A 185 -4.84 12.39 19.16
C LYS A 185 -5.66 12.50 17.89
N THR A 186 -6.83 13.10 17.97
CA THR A 186 -7.68 13.40 16.82
C THR A 186 -6.90 14.22 15.79
N LYS A 187 -6.83 13.70 14.55
CA LYS A 187 -6.25 14.41 13.41
C LYS A 187 -7.37 14.80 12.47
N VAL A 188 -7.48 16.07 12.18
CA VAL A 188 -8.38 16.60 11.16
C VAL A 188 -7.54 16.97 9.95
N SER A 189 -7.87 16.42 8.79
CA SER A 189 -7.22 16.77 7.52
C SER A 189 -8.27 17.24 6.52
N TYR A 190 -7.96 18.30 5.81
CA TYR A 190 -8.76 18.80 4.71
C TYR A 190 -7.96 18.72 3.42
N ASN A 191 -8.51 18.08 2.40
CA ASN A 191 -7.92 18.01 1.07
C ASN A 191 -8.91 18.60 0.07
N GLY A 192 -8.50 19.64 -0.64
CA GLY A 192 -9.28 20.25 -1.70
C GLY A 192 -8.48 20.30 -3.00
N SER A 193 -9.13 20.08 -4.14
CA SER A 193 -8.54 20.23 -5.44
C SER A 193 -9.48 21.00 -6.36
N ILE A 194 -8.91 21.88 -7.20
CA ILE A 194 -9.63 22.63 -8.22
C ILE A 194 -9.01 22.28 -9.56
N LYS A 195 -9.80 21.73 -10.47
CA LYS A 195 -9.40 21.44 -11.84
C LYS A 195 -10.00 22.50 -12.76
N LEU A 196 -9.17 23.31 -13.39
CA LEU A 196 -9.58 24.30 -14.38
C LEU A 196 -9.21 23.75 -15.77
N SER A 197 -10.21 23.54 -16.60
CA SER A 197 -10.00 23.17 -18.00
C SER A 197 -10.32 24.39 -18.85
N PRO A 198 -9.34 24.96 -19.58
CA PRO A 198 -9.61 26.01 -20.55
C PRO A 198 -10.49 25.46 -21.67
N LYS A 199 -11.21 26.36 -22.35
CA LYS A 199 -11.95 26.00 -23.56
C LYS A 199 -10.95 25.43 -24.58
N PRO A 200 -11.30 24.30 -25.24
CA PRO A 200 -10.47 23.77 -26.31
C PRO A 200 -10.23 24.83 -27.38
N ASP A 201 -8.98 25.06 -27.72
CA ASP A 201 -8.59 25.90 -28.83
C ASP A 201 -8.46 25.00 -30.07
N PHE A 202 -9.28 25.29 -31.07
CA PHE A 202 -9.30 24.57 -32.36
C PHE A 202 -8.58 25.29 -33.46
N ASP A 203 -7.97 26.46 -33.22
CA ASP A 203 -7.31 27.29 -34.22
C ASP A 203 -6.10 26.59 -34.86
N TYR A 204 -5.54 25.56 -34.17
CA TYR A 204 -4.47 24.72 -34.73
C TYR A 204 -4.96 23.68 -35.74
N LEU A 205 -6.26 23.43 -35.80
CA LEU A 205 -6.85 22.51 -36.77
C LEU A 205 -7.22 23.30 -38.02
N ASN A 206 -6.52 23.06 -39.14
CA ASN A 206 -6.94 23.53 -40.44
C ASN A 206 -8.26 22.85 -40.85
N LEU A 207 -9.34 23.30 -40.25
CA LEU A 207 -10.67 22.83 -40.63
C LEU A 207 -11.06 23.53 -41.94
N MET A 208 -11.36 22.75 -42.98
CA MET A 208 -11.91 23.28 -44.22
C MET A 208 -13.24 23.96 -43.88
N SER A 209 -13.35 25.26 -44.23
CA SER A 209 -14.63 25.93 -44.16
C SER A 209 -15.55 25.33 -45.22
N SER A 210 -16.70 24.85 -44.82
CA SER A 210 -17.76 24.50 -45.75
C SER A 210 -18.29 25.80 -46.36
N SER A 211 -17.93 26.06 -47.59
CA SER A 211 -18.60 27.06 -48.46
C SER A 211 -19.92 26.51 -48.93
#